data_ec0d9ed4c77e0d254ebef3d78c70371f
#
_entry.id   ec0d9ed4c77e0d254ebef3d78c70371f
#
_cell.length_a   1.000
_cell.length_b   1.000
_cell.length_c   1.000
_cell.angle_alpha   90.00
_cell.angle_beta   90.00
_cell.angle_gamma   90.00
#
_symmetry.space_group_name_H-M   'P 1'
#
loop_
_entity.id
_entity.type
_entity.pdbx_description
1 polymer ?
#
loop_
_entity_poly.entity_id
_entity_poly.type
_entity_poly.pdbx_seq_one_letter_code
_entity_poly.pdbx_strand_id
1 'polypeptide(L)'
;MNKIKFLSLSAACAAVLFSAAGCRNHIQDIDTTMTDYERSTVRDVPVVQLLERDENNGSLRFKLTGNRESELKVYEVHNTVSRFTPYQGWRELYEIPMGLGLFPVGICSHLLNVFSFGIFPYRWCWAMDCYGLTALNPFLNNESSTRFEDEPLRSRRDLVDTRQESTAYIMHQTDVMFKIGDKTKHKLTDNTGVVTFDLIDLKGMGLSLDGHDREFKVFVGSAATPAYTWVLPRSVQSRLLQARELIQSYLKTPSPKALYNTVIKLEELKFSKLSYMLEQSELKKHDQKFAKEFYAAGNNK
;
A
#
# COMPACT_ATOMS: atom_id res chain seq x y z
N MET A 1 3.93 -25.93 -75.01
CA MET A 1 3.95 -27.00 -73.92
C MET A 1 4.66 -26.65 -72.61
N ASN A 2 5.41 -25.53 -72.55
CA ASN A 2 6.17 -25.19 -71.36
C ASN A 2 5.44 -24.31 -70.36
N LYS A 3 4.36 -23.62 -70.69
CA LYS A 3 3.61 -22.74 -69.76
C LYS A 3 2.74 -23.51 -68.74
N ILE A 4 2.23 -24.66 -69.16
CA ILE A 4 1.38 -25.51 -68.26
C ILE A 4 2.23 -26.18 -67.18
N LYS A 5 3.46 -26.59 -67.49
CA LYS A 5 4.39 -27.18 -66.49
C LYS A 5 4.90 -26.15 -65.49
N PHE A 6 5.02 -24.91 -65.95
CA PHE A 6 5.45 -23.83 -65.02
C PHE A 6 4.33 -23.41 -64.07
N LEU A 7 3.09 -23.40 -64.53
CA LEU A 7 1.93 -23.13 -63.68
C LEU A 7 1.68 -24.23 -62.61
N SER A 8 1.88 -25.50 -63.01
CA SER A 8 1.73 -26.60 -62.05
C SER A 8 2.85 -26.65 -61.03
N LEU A 9 4.07 -26.25 -61.38
CA LEU A 9 5.19 -26.18 -60.44
C LEU A 9 5.03 -25.01 -59.47
N SER A 10 4.58 -23.85 -59.95
CA SER A 10 4.33 -22.69 -59.09
C SER A 10 3.14 -22.89 -58.18
N ALA A 11 2.08 -23.57 -58.59
CA ALA A 11 0.96 -23.95 -57.76
C ALA A 11 1.36 -24.97 -56.66
N ALA A 12 2.23 -25.94 -57.00
CA ALA A 12 2.76 -26.90 -56.06
C ALA A 12 3.71 -26.22 -55.05
N CYS A 13 4.57 -25.31 -55.48
CA CYS A 13 5.42 -24.51 -54.56
C CYS A 13 4.61 -23.58 -53.67
N ALA A 14 3.54 -22.96 -54.19
CA ALA A 14 2.64 -22.15 -53.38
C ALA A 14 1.89 -22.99 -52.35
N ALA A 15 1.42 -24.17 -52.73
CA ALA A 15 0.76 -25.09 -51.80
C ALA A 15 1.71 -25.56 -50.68
N VAL A 16 2.98 -25.83 -51.00
CA VAL A 16 4.03 -26.20 -50.01
C VAL A 16 4.39 -25.01 -49.14
N LEU A 17 4.42 -23.78 -49.67
CA LEU A 17 4.68 -22.59 -48.88
C LEU A 17 3.50 -22.21 -47.95
N PHE A 18 2.27 -22.46 -48.41
CA PHE A 18 1.08 -22.28 -47.56
C PHE A 18 0.96 -23.36 -46.45
N SER A 19 1.42 -24.58 -46.72
CA SER A 19 1.47 -25.63 -45.68
C SER A 19 2.58 -25.41 -44.63
N ALA A 20 3.63 -24.63 -44.99
CA ALA A 20 4.68 -24.22 -44.03
C ALA A 20 4.25 -23.09 -43.09
N ALA A 21 3.13 -22.40 -43.37
CA ALA A 21 2.56 -21.40 -42.49
C ALA A 21 1.73 -22.10 -41.38
N GLY A 22 2.43 -22.79 -40.52
CA GLY A 22 2.09 -23.34 -39.22
C GLY A 22 0.61 -23.43 -38.84
N CYS A 23 -0.08 -24.44 -39.36
CA CYS A 23 -1.36 -24.81 -38.76
C CYS A 23 -1.09 -25.52 -37.43
N ARG A 24 -1.65 -24.98 -36.37
CA ARG A 24 -1.60 -25.55 -35.02
C ARG A 24 -2.90 -26.30 -34.75
N ASN A 25 -2.82 -27.48 -34.15
CA ASN A 25 -4.03 -28.15 -33.70
C ASN A 25 -4.50 -27.54 -32.40
N HIS A 26 -5.70 -26.96 -32.42
CA HIS A 26 -6.40 -26.55 -31.22
C HIS A 26 -6.83 -27.78 -30.41
N ILE A 27 -6.45 -27.83 -29.12
CA ILE A 27 -6.79 -28.96 -28.26
C ILE A 27 -8.00 -28.59 -27.42
N GLN A 28 -7.88 -27.48 -26.68
CA GLN A 28 -8.92 -27.02 -25.76
C GLN A 28 -8.72 -25.58 -25.36
N ASP A 29 -9.80 -24.95 -24.95
CA ASP A 29 -9.74 -23.71 -24.25
C ASP A 29 -9.72 -23.96 -22.74
N ILE A 30 -8.84 -23.28 -22.05
CA ILE A 30 -8.67 -23.39 -20.59
C ILE A 30 -9.13 -22.06 -20.02
N ASP A 31 -10.20 -22.12 -19.23
CA ASP A 31 -10.70 -20.98 -18.50
C ASP A 31 -10.12 -20.98 -17.08
N THR A 32 -9.54 -19.87 -16.71
CA THR A 32 -9.04 -19.63 -15.36
C THR A 32 -9.66 -18.37 -14.80
N THR A 33 -10.09 -18.45 -13.56
CA THR A 33 -10.64 -17.30 -12.83
C THR A 33 -9.68 -16.93 -11.72
N MET A 34 -9.32 -15.65 -11.65
CA MET A 34 -8.45 -15.10 -10.62
C MET A 34 -9.13 -13.90 -9.98
N THR A 35 -8.87 -13.68 -8.69
CA THR A 35 -9.34 -12.48 -8.01
C THR A 35 -8.22 -11.45 -7.98
N ASP A 36 -8.51 -10.25 -8.44
CA ASP A 36 -7.60 -9.11 -8.44
C ASP A 36 -8.14 -8.00 -7.54
N TYR A 37 -7.24 -7.30 -6.85
CA TYR A 37 -7.58 -6.29 -5.87
C TYR A 37 -6.96 -4.96 -6.25
N GLU A 38 -7.78 -3.93 -6.31
CA GLU A 38 -7.34 -2.56 -6.54
C GLU A 38 -7.72 -1.70 -5.34
N ARG A 39 -6.72 -1.13 -4.67
CA ARG A 39 -6.92 -0.25 -3.52
C ARG A 39 -6.59 1.18 -3.90
N SER A 40 -7.56 2.08 -3.71
CA SER A 40 -7.38 3.51 -3.86
C SER A 40 -7.63 4.22 -2.54
N THR A 41 -6.74 5.14 -2.15
CA THR A 41 -6.96 6.00 -0.98
C THR A 41 -7.93 7.10 -1.36
N VAL A 42 -9.07 7.14 -0.69
CA VAL A 42 -10.12 8.15 -0.91
C VAL A 42 -9.84 9.37 -0.04
N ARG A 43 -9.50 9.14 1.23
CA ARG A 43 -9.30 10.21 2.20
C ARG A 43 -8.30 9.80 3.27
N ASP A 44 -7.50 10.76 3.72
CA ASP A 44 -6.59 10.60 4.86
C ASP A 44 -6.88 11.73 5.86
N VAL A 45 -7.42 11.38 7.00
CA VAL A 45 -7.89 12.34 8.00
C VAL A 45 -7.03 12.22 9.25
N PRO A 46 -6.29 13.28 9.62
CA PRO A 46 -5.59 13.29 10.89
C PRO A 46 -6.58 13.41 12.06
N VAL A 47 -6.39 12.58 13.06
CA VAL A 47 -7.14 12.60 14.31
C VAL A 47 -6.20 13.00 15.43
N VAL A 48 -6.49 14.12 16.07
CA VAL A 48 -5.74 14.64 17.21
C VAL A 48 -6.50 14.33 18.49
N GLN A 49 -5.91 13.51 19.34
CA GLN A 49 -6.45 13.16 20.64
C GLN A 49 -5.63 13.84 21.73
N LEU A 50 -6.28 14.61 22.60
CA LEU A 50 -5.65 15.11 23.81
C LEU A 50 -5.45 13.94 24.79
N LEU A 51 -4.18 13.61 25.09
CA LEU A 51 -3.84 12.58 26.07
C LEU A 51 -3.87 13.11 27.50
N GLU A 52 -3.27 14.29 27.66
CA GLU A 52 -3.07 14.86 28.99
C GLU A 52 -3.10 16.38 28.90
N ARG A 53 -3.83 16.98 29.80
CA ARG A 53 -3.85 18.41 30.01
C ARG A 53 -3.39 18.68 31.45
N ASP A 54 -2.11 18.95 31.56
CA ASP A 54 -1.51 19.27 32.85
C ASP A 54 -1.46 20.79 33.04
N GLU A 55 -2.55 21.33 33.58
CA GLU A 55 -2.66 22.76 33.83
C GLU A 55 -1.71 23.22 34.96
N ASN A 56 -1.28 22.30 35.82
CA ASN A 56 -0.36 22.60 36.94
C ASN A 56 1.09 22.67 36.46
N ASN A 57 1.44 22.00 35.38
CA ASN A 57 2.76 22.09 34.76
C ASN A 57 2.77 22.93 33.48
N GLY A 58 1.61 23.43 33.06
CA GLY A 58 1.49 24.20 31.81
C GLY A 58 1.84 23.40 30.57
N SER A 59 1.56 22.08 30.57
CA SER A 59 1.88 21.22 29.44
C SER A 59 0.65 20.52 28.88
N LEU A 60 0.67 20.36 27.54
CA LEU A 60 -0.37 19.66 26.80
C LEU A 60 0.28 18.53 26.01
N ARG A 61 -0.28 17.31 26.13
CA ARG A 61 0.19 16.16 25.37
C ARG A 61 -0.91 15.69 24.42
N PHE A 62 -0.55 15.53 23.17
CA PHE A 62 -1.44 15.07 22.13
C PHE A 62 -0.90 13.80 21.49
N LYS A 63 -1.81 12.92 21.12
CA LYS A 63 -1.53 11.77 20.26
C LYS A 63 -2.15 12.02 18.90
N LEU A 64 -1.36 11.83 17.88
CA LEU A 64 -1.79 11.94 16.49
C LEU A 64 -1.90 10.55 15.88
N THR A 65 -3.07 10.28 15.32
CA THR A 65 -3.33 9.10 14.51
C THR A 65 -3.94 9.55 13.19
N GLY A 66 -3.58 8.89 12.11
CA GLY A 66 -4.23 9.06 10.83
C GLY A 66 -5.32 8.00 10.66
N ASN A 67 -6.42 8.38 10.08
CA ASN A 67 -7.45 7.45 9.65
C ASN A 67 -7.51 7.49 8.12
N ARG A 68 -7.00 6.42 7.50
CA ARG A 68 -6.98 6.28 6.05
C ARG A 68 -8.20 5.51 5.60
N GLU A 69 -9.06 6.21 4.88
CA GLU A 69 -10.20 5.61 4.20
C GLU A 69 -9.76 5.21 2.79
N SER A 70 -9.88 3.94 2.48
CA SER A 70 -9.55 3.39 1.17
C SER A 70 -10.75 2.64 0.60
N GLU A 71 -10.91 2.75 -0.69
CA GLU A 71 -11.86 1.96 -1.47
C GLU A 71 -11.11 0.74 -2.03
N LEU A 72 -11.55 -0.45 -1.63
CA LEU A 72 -11.06 -1.71 -2.15
C LEU A 72 -12.04 -2.23 -3.20
N LYS A 73 -11.62 -2.24 -4.46
CA LYS A 73 -12.35 -2.82 -5.57
C LYS A 73 -11.86 -4.25 -5.79
N VAL A 74 -12.79 -5.18 -5.79
CA VAL A 74 -12.53 -6.60 -6.02
C VAL A 74 -12.98 -6.93 -7.42
N TYR A 75 -12.06 -7.40 -8.23
CA TYR A 75 -12.33 -7.81 -9.61
C TYR A 75 -12.18 -9.31 -9.74
N GLU A 76 -13.06 -9.90 -10.51
CA GLU A 76 -12.91 -11.25 -11.01
C GLU A 76 -12.36 -11.20 -12.44
N VAL A 77 -11.17 -11.76 -12.62
CA VAL A 77 -10.47 -11.78 -13.90
C VAL A 77 -10.64 -13.16 -14.51
N HIS A 78 -11.40 -13.22 -15.59
CA HIS A 78 -11.61 -14.42 -16.40
C HIS A 78 -10.60 -14.42 -17.55
N ASN A 79 -9.67 -15.36 -17.53
CA ASN A 79 -8.70 -15.55 -18.58
C ASN A 79 -9.00 -16.86 -19.30
N THR A 80 -9.28 -16.76 -20.60
CA THR A 80 -9.40 -17.89 -21.48
C THR A 80 -8.09 -18.03 -22.27
N VAL A 81 -7.48 -19.17 -22.16
CA VAL A 81 -6.24 -19.50 -22.86
C VAL A 81 -6.52 -20.68 -23.79
N SER A 82 -6.24 -20.51 -25.07
CA SER A 82 -6.34 -21.59 -26.04
C SER A 82 -5.04 -22.37 -26.08
N ARG A 83 -5.14 -23.68 -25.88
CA ARG A 83 -4.00 -24.60 -25.92
C ARG A 83 -3.90 -25.25 -27.27
N PHE A 84 -2.73 -25.15 -27.88
CA PHE A 84 -2.42 -25.72 -29.18
C PHE A 84 -1.25 -26.70 -29.09
N THR A 85 -1.23 -27.68 -29.97
CA THR A 85 0.01 -28.41 -30.27
C THR A 85 0.78 -27.68 -31.35
N PRO A 86 2.11 -27.53 -31.26
CA PRO A 86 2.91 -26.93 -32.32
C PRO A 86 2.84 -27.79 -33.58
N TYR A 87 2.68 -27.13 -34.70
CA TYR A 87 2.71 -27.79 -36.01
C TYR A 87 4.11 -28.36 -36.28
N GLN A 88 4.16 -29.65 -36.68
CA GLN A 88 5.38 -30.35 -36.99
C GLN A 88 5.32 -30.87 -38.45
N GLY A 89 5.61 -29.98 -39.38
CA GLY A 89 5.50 -30.27 -40.82
C GLY A 89 6.30 -31.48 -41.33
N TRP A 90 7.34 -31.93 -40.59
CA TRP A 90 8.08 -33.15 -40.91
C TRP A 90 7.23 -34.43 -40.76
N ARG A 91 6.15 -34.40 -39.99
CA ARG A 91 5.22 -35.50 -39.80
C ARG A 91 4.44 -35.84 -41.09
N GLU A 92 4.18 -34.84 -41.88
CA GLU A 92 3.49 -35.01 -43.14
C GLU A 92 4.20 -36.02 -44.07
N LEU A 93 5.52 -36.16 -43.93
CA LEU A 93 6.30 -37.12 -44.70
C LEU A 93 5.89 -38.56 -44.47
N TYR A 94 5.38 -38.90 -43.31
CA TYR A 94 4.93 -40.27 -43.00
C TYR A 94 3.42 -40.34 -42.72
N GLU A 95 2.78 -39.31 -42.20
CA GLU A 95 1.33 -39.29 -41.92
C GLU A 95 0.53 -39.40 -43.21
N ILE A 96 0.87 -38.64 -44.25
CA ILE A 96 0.17 -38.70 -45.52
C ILE A 96 0.29 -40.09 -46.19
N PRO A 97 1.47 -40.70 -46.32
CA PRO A 97 1.57 -42.08 -46.83
C PRO A 97 0.82 -43.09 -46.00
N MET A 98 0.89 -43.00 -44.64
CA MET A 98 0.12 -43.86 -43.76
C MET A 98 -1.39 -43.67 -43.92
N GLY A 99 -1.87 -42.41 -44.08
CA GLY A 99 -3.27 -42.11 -44.34
C GLY A 99 -3.75 -42.74 -45.64
N LEU A 100 -2.96 -42.61 -46.72
CA LEU A 100 -3.24 -43.23 -48.00
C LEU A 100 -3.34 -44.77 -47.90
N GLY A 101 -2.57 -45.39 -47.00
CA GLY A 101 -2.61 -46.83 -46.76
C GLY A 101 -3.76 -47.27 -45.86
N LEU A 102 -3.91 -46.61 -44.73
CA LEU A 102 -4.85 -46.97 -43.68
C LEU A 102 -6.32 -46.70 -44.04
N PHE A 103 -6.61 -45.62 -44.78
CA PHE A 103 -7.95 -45.30 -45.17
C PHE A 103 -8.61 -46.38 -46.02
N PRO A 104 -8.00 -46.82 -47.16
CA PRO A 104 -8.53 -47.96 -47.94
C PRO A 104 -8.63 -49.26 -47.15
N VAL A 105 -7.62 -49.53 -46.27
CA VAL A 105 -7.64 -50.74 -45.42
C VAL A 105 -8.80 -50.67 -44.42
N GLY A 106 -9.09 -49.51 -43.84
CA GLY A 106 -10.25 -49.30 -42.99
C GLY A 106 -11.56 -49.62 -43.71
N ILE A 107 -11.77 -49.03 -44.88
CA ILE A 107 -12.96 -49.33 -45.71
C ILE A 107 -13.06 -50.80 -46.04
N CYS A 108 -11.96 -51.45 -46.49
CA CYS A 108 -11.96 -52.86 -46.76
C CYS A 108 -12.27 -53.69 -45.51
N SER A 109 -11.79 -53.25 -44.34
CA SER A 109 -12.05 -53.93 -43.05
C SER A 109 -13.52 -53.88 -42.68
N HIS A 110 -14.23 -52.80 -43.00
CA HIS A 110 -15.69 -52.71 -42.83
C HIS A 110 -16.41 -53.72 -43.70
N LEU A 111 -16.02 -53.82 -44.98
CA LEU A 111 -16.60 -54.78 -45.90
C LEU A 111 -16.36 -56.25 -45.40
N LEU A 112 -15.10 -56.52 -44.99
CA LEU A 112 -14.76 -57.85 -44.44
C LEU A 112 -15.53 -58.13 -43.16
N ASN A 113 -15.76 -57.11 -42.34
CA ASN A 113 -16.54 -57.28 -41.11
C ASN A 113 -18.00 -57.65 -41.39
N VAL A 114 -18.59 -57.07 -42.41
CA VAL A 114 -19.94 -57.45 -42.87
C VAL A 114 -19.98 -58.91 -43.35
N PHE A 115 -18.99 -59.34 -44.14
CA PHE A 115 -18.94 -60.72 -44.69
C PHE A 115 -18.53 -61.76 -43.64
N SER A 116 -17.81 -61.34 -42.60
CA SER A 116 -17.31 -62.26 -41.54
C SER A 116 -18.19 -62.25 -40.27
N PHE A 117 -19.40 -61.68 -40.36
CA PHE A 117 -20.36 -61.61 -39.24
C PHE A 117 -19.75 -60.97 -37.96
N GLY A 118 -18.89 -59.97 -38.15
CA GLY A 118 -18.44 -59.20 -37.02
C GLY A 118 -17.19 -59.75 -36.27
N ILE A 119 -16.35 -60.55 -36.92
CA ILE A 119 -15.11 -61.06 -36.34
C ILE A 119 -14.14 -59.91 -35.96
N PHE A 120 -14.12 -58.86 -36.73
CA PHE A 120 -13.26 -57.69 -36.45
C PHE A 120 -13.97 -56.68 -35.56
N PRO A 121 -13.33 -56.19 -34.47
CA PRO A 121 -13.93 -55.14 -33.66
C PRO A 121 -14.21 -53.87 -34.45
N TYR A 122 -15.45 -53.47 -34.56
CA TYR A 122 -15.89 -52.27 -35.33
C TYR A 122 -15.09 -51.04 -34.95
N ARG A 123 -14.69 -50.90 -33.68
CA ARG A 123 -13.86 -49.80 -33.19
C ARG A 123 -12.51 -49.68 -33.90
N TRP A 124 -11.91 -50.76 -34.33
CA TRP A 124 -10.63 -50.79 -35.04
C TRP A 124 -10.79 -50.30 -36.49
N CYS A 125 -11.80 -50.77 -37.17
CA CYS A 125 -12.12 -50.31 -38.54
C CYS A 125 -12.38 -48.81 -38.54
N TRP A 126 -13.19 -48.35 -37.61
CA TRP A 126 -13.49 -46.93 -37.45
C TRP A 126 -12.25 -46.07 -37.10
N ALA A 127 -11.40 -46.58 -36.20
CA ALA A 127 -10.17 -45.92 -35.83
C ALA A 127 -9.19 -45.76 -37.04
N MET A 128 -9.11 -46.79 -37.88
CA MET A 128 -8.30 -46.75 -39.13
C MET A 128 -8.83 -45.74 -40.11
N ASP A 129 -10.16 -45.67 -40.28
CA ASP A 129 -10.78 -44.69 -41.16
C ASP A 129 -10.58 -43.26 -40.66
N CYS A 130 -10.83 -43.02 -39.39
CA CYS A 130 -10.65 -41.71 -38.81
C CYS A 130 -9.18 -41.26 -38.85
N TYR A 131 -8.24 -42.14 -38.48
CA TYR A 131 -6.81 -41.82 -38.54
C TYR A 131 -6.39 -41.63 -40.00
N GLY A 132 -6.79 -42.52 -40.89
CA GLY A 132 -6.47 -42.40 -42.33
C GLY A 132 -6.97 -41.13 -42.96
N LEU A 133 -8.22 -40.73 -42.64
CA LEU A 133 -8.81 -39.52 -43.22
C LEU A 133 -8.17 -38.26 -42.64
N THR A 134 -7.87 -38.24 -41.31
CA THR A 134 -7.24 -37.10 -40.68
C THR A 134 -5.77 -36.95 -41.07
N ALA A 135 -5.05 -38.05 -41.26
CA ALA A 135 -3.66 -38.06 -41.74
C ALA A 135 -3.50 -37.56 -43.17
N LEU A 136 -4.55 -37.61 -43.99
CA LEU A 136 -4.56 -37.03 -45.33
C LEU A 136 -4.69 -35.49 -45.32
N ASN A 137 -5.00 -34.90 -44.17
CA ASN A 137 -5.11 -33.46 -44.05
C ASN A 137 -3.77 -32.83 -43.62
N PRO A 138 -3.07 -32.13 -44.52
CA PRO A 138 -1.74 -31.56 -44.25
C PRO A 138 -1.77 -30.41 -43.19
N PHE A 139 -2.92 -30.01 -42.75
CA PHE A 139 -3.09 -28.95 -41.75
C PHE A 139 -3.33 -29.47 -40.33
N LEU A 140 -3.38 -30.79 -40.16
CA LEU A 140 -3.61 -31.44 -38.87
C LEU A 140 -2.45 -32.37 -38.51
N ASN A 141 -2.00 -32.32 -37.27
CA ASN A 141 -1.13 -33.35 -36.71
C ASN A 141 -1.98 -34.44 -36.04
N ASN A 142 -1.93 -35.66 -36.55
CA ASN A 142 -2.73 -36.77 -36.02
C ASN A 142 -2.19 -37.31 -34.68
N GLU A 143 -0.89 -37.23 -34.48
CA GLU A 143 -0.27 -37.68 -33.24
C GLU A 143 -0.25 -36.57 -32.21
N SER A 144 -0.67 -36.91 -30.98
CA SER A 144 -0.58 -35.99 -29.85
C SER A 144 0.87 -35.63 -29.53
N SER A 145 1.19 -34.36 -29.54
CA SER A 145 2.47 -33.86 -29.07
C SER A 145 2.45 -33.74 -27.53
N THR A 146 3.56 -34.07 -26.89
CA THR A 146 3.78 -33.75 -25.48
C THR A 146 4.11 -32.27 -25.27
N ARG A 147 4.33 -31.53 -26.33
CA ARG A 147 4.58 -30.10 -26.32
C ARG A 147 3.29 -29.35 -26.57
N PHE A 148 3.02 -28.37 -25.70
CA PHE A 148 1.86 -27.51 -25.83
C PHE A 148 2.32 -26.05 -25.89
N GLU A 149 1.58 -25.24 -26.63
CA GLU A 149 1.73 -23.80 -26.67
C GLU A 149 0.40 -23.19 -26.24
N ASP A 150 0.46 -22.34 -25.23
CA ASP A 150 -0.71 -21.68 -24.68
C ASP A 150 -0.75 -20.24 -25.21
N GLU A 151 -1.83 -19.86 -25.88
CA GLU A 151 -2.05 -18.50 -26.36
C GLU A 151 -3.23 -17.85 -25.61
N PRO A 152 -3.05 -16.64 -25.08
CA PRO A 152 -4.15 -15.93 -24.46
C PRO A 152 -5.19 -15.55 -25.50
N LEU A 153 -6.39 -16.07 -25.38
CA LEU A 153 -7.50 -15.80 -26.27
C LEU A 153 -8.29 -14.57 -25.84
N ARG A 154 -8.60 -14.50 -24.56
CA ARG A 154 -9.44 -13.46 -23.98
C ARG A 154 -9.13 -13.22 -22.51
N SER A 155 -9.13 -11.96 -22.13
CA SER A 155 -9.12 -11.56 -20.72
C SER A 155 -10.26 -10.59 -20.47
N ARG A 156 -11.07 -10.86 -19.45
CA ARG A 156 -12.18 -10.02 -19.02
C ARG A 156 -12.05 -9.75 -17.54
N ARG A 157 -12.20 -8.50 -17.15
CA ARG A 157 -12.13 -8.05 -15.76
C ARG A 157 -13.47 -7.48 -15.36
N ASP A 158 -14.16 -8.14 -14.47
CA ASP A 158 -15.49 -7.75 -13.98
C ASP A 158 -15.38 -7.27 -12.54
N LEU A 159 -15.94 -6.10 -12.24
CA LEU A 159 -16.04 -5.60 -10.87
C LEU A 159 -17.12 -6.40 -10.14
N VAL A 160 -16.74 -7.12 -9.09
CA VAL A 160 -17.63 -7.98 -8.30
C VAL A 160 -18.10 -7.27 -7.04
N ASP A 161 -17.18 -6.55 -6.38
CA ASP A 161 -17.46 -5.94 -5.08
C ASP A 161 -16.67 -4.64 -4.90
N THR A 162 -17.22 -3.75 -4.09
CA THR A 162 -16.55 -2.51 -3.68
C THR A 162 -16.75 -2.33 -2.19
N ARG A 163 -15.65 -2.32 -1.44
CA ARG A 163 -15.65 -2.18 0.02
C ARG A 163 -14.92 -0.93 0.43
N GLN A 164 -15.44 -0.27 1.45
CA GLN A 164 -14.73 0.81 2.12
C GLN A 164 -14.00 0.23 3.32
N GLU A 165 -12.70 0.42 3.36
CA GLU A 165 -11.84 0.03 4.46
C GLU A 165 -11.31 1.29 5.15
N SER A 166 -11.32 1.26 6.48
CA SER A 166 -10.75 2.32 7.31
C SER A 166 -9.62 1.74 8.14
N THR A 167 -8.42 2.28 7.99
CA THR A 167 -7.23 1.82 8.70
C THR A 167 -6.64 2.97 9.50
N ALA A 168 -6.58 2.79 10.82
CA ALA A 168 -5.90 3.73 11.70
C ALA A 168 -4.40 3.44 11.73
N TYR A 169 -3.59 4.49 11.67
CA TYR A 169 -2.14 4.41 11.78
C TYR A 169 -1.56 5.52 12.64
N ILE A 170 -0.37 5.33 13.17
CA ILE A 170 0.32 6.32 14.01
C ILE A 170 1.04 7.32 13.10
N MET A 171 0.80 8.60 13.32
CA MET A 171 1.47 9.70 12.61
C MET A 171 2.76 10.07 13.33
N HIS A 172 3.87 9.43 12.97
CA HIS A 172 5.21 9.73 13.50
C HIS A 172 5.93 10.78 12.65
N GLN A 173 6.83 11.55 13.26
CA GLN A 173 7.61 12.62 12.61
C GLN A 173 6.75 13.60 11.78
N THR A 174 5.50 13.78 12.22
CA THR A 174 4.56 14.67 11.56
C THR A 174 4.67 16.05 12.17
N ASP A 175 4.71 17.09 11.33
CA ASP A 175 4.74 18.47 11.78
C ASP A 175 3.40 18.86 12.38
N VAL A 176 3.43 19.37 13.60
CA VAL A 176 2.29 19.87 14.33
C VAL A 176 2.51 21.33 14.66
N MET A 177 1.66 22.16 14.12
CA MET A 177 1.68 23.60 14.37
C MET A 177 0.72 23.93 15.52
N PHE A 178 1.26 24.52 16.56
CA PHE A 178 0.50 25.08 17.69
C PHE A 178 0.35 26.59 17.48
N LYS A 179 -0.86 27.07 17.56
CA LYS A 179 -1.16 28.51 17.41
C LYS A 179 -1.95 29.03 18.60
N ILE A 180 -1.51 30.18 19.12
CA ILE A 180 -2.26 30.98 20.07
C ILE A 180 -2.13 32.46 19.66
N GLY A 181 -3.25 33.13 19.36
CA GLY A 181 -3.21 34.44 18.74
C GLY A 181 -2.40 34.41 17.44
N ASP A 182 -1.48 35.36 17.31
CA ASP A 182 -0.58 35.47 16.15
C ASP A 182 0.72 34.63 16.28
N LYS A 183 0.94 34.01 17.42
CA LYS A 183 2.13 33.20 17.68
C LYS A 183 1.95 31.75 17.26
N THR A 184 2.93 31.22 16.56
CA THR A 184 2.96 29.83 16.13
C THR A 184 4.24 29.12 16.59
N LYS A 185 4.13 27.84 16.89
CA LYS A 185 5.27 26.98 17.22
C LYS A 185 5.08 25.63 16.53
N HIS A 186 6.12 25.16 15.90
CA HIS A 186 6.15 23.85 15.23
C HIS A 186 6.89 22.81 16.07
N LYS A 187 6.36 21.62 16.16
CA LYS A 187 7.01 20.45 16.76
C LYS A 187 6.68 19.20 15.95
N LEU A 188 7.62 18.29 15.91
CA LEU A 188 7.40 16.97 15.31
C LEU A 188 6.87 15.99 16.34
N THR A 189 5.97 15.10 15.92
CA THR A 189 5.57 13.96 16.74
C THR A 189 6.73 12.98 16.90
N ASP A 190 6.77 12.30 18.03
CA ASP A 190 7.70 11.20 18.27
C ASP A 190 7.30 9.92 17.52
N ASN A 191 8.06 8.83 17.71
CA ASN A 191 7.80 7.54 17.08
C ASN A 191 6.47 6.89 17.53
N THR A 192 5.88 7.37 18.61
CA THR A 192 4.59 6.90 19.12
C THR A 192 3.42 7.79 18.70
N GLY A 193 3.71 8.81 17.86
CA GLY A 193 2.75 9.81 17.41
C GLY A 193 2.40 10.83 18.50
N VAL A 194 3.19 10.93 19.57
CA VAL A 194 2.93 11.85 20.66
C VAL A 194 3.73 13.14 20.48
N VAL A 195 3.11 14.26 20.79
CA VAL A 195 3.75 15.57 20.84
C VAL A 195 3.37 16.27 22.14
N THR A 196 4.34 16.89 22.78
CA THR A 196 4.13 17.67 24.00
C THR A 196 4.38 19.13 23.72
N PHE A 197 3.45 19.98 24.10
CA PHE A 197 3.57 21.41 24.02
C PHE A 197 3.60 22.02 25.41
N ASP A 198 4.67 22.73 25.72
CA ASP A 198 4.83 23.45 26.95
C ASP A 198 4.37 24.90 26.74
N LEU A 199 3.38 25.37 27.52
CA LEU A 199 2.86 26.74 27.43
C LEU A 199 3.88 27.74 27.98
N ILE A 200 4.78 27.30 28.85
CA ILE A 200 5.92 28.07 29.35
C ILE A 200 7.20 27.33 28.98
N ASP A 201 8.05 27.95 28.23
CA ASP A 201 9.37 27.44 27.84
C ASP A 201 10.47 28.20 28.59
N LEU A 202 11.39 27.51 29.22
CA LEU A 202 12.52 28.12 29.96
C LEU A 202 13.45 28.93 29.06
N LYS A 203 13.56 28.58 27.77
CA LYS A 203 14.45 29.27 26.81
C LYS A 203 13.81 30.50 26.17
N GLY A 204 12.55 30.40 25.84
CA GLY A 204 11.87 31.43 25.04
C GLY A 204 10.54 31.86 25.57
N MET A 205 10.16 31.37 26.74
CA MET A 205 8.88 31.64 27.36
C MET A 205 7.68 31.23 26.51
N GLY A 206 7.89 30.33 25.56
CA GLY A 206 6.84 29.78 24.75
C GLY A 206 6.10 30.81 23.89
N LEU A 207 4.83 30.58 23.70
CA LEU A 207 3.94 31.49 22.99
C LEU A 207 3.55 32.67 23.89
N SER A 208 3.50 33.87 23.31
CA SER A 208 3.05 35.06 24.04
C SER A 208 1.57 34.92 24.40
N LEU A 209 1.26 35.02 25.68
CA LEU A 209 -0.09 35.05 26.19
C LEU A 209 -0.49 36.52 26.35
N ASP A 210 -0.82 37.18 25.24
CA ASP A 210 -1.37 38.51 25.31
C ASP A 210 -2.85 38.40 25.66
N GLY A 211 -3.29 39.01 26.75
CA GLY A 211 -4.52 38.79 27.48
C GLY A 211 -5.85 38.70 26.71
N HIS A 212 -5.81 38.83 25.41
CA HIS A 212 -6.99 38.79 24.54
C HIS A 212 -7.19 37.46 23.81
N ASP A 213 -6.12 36.75 23.47
CA ASP A 213 -6.23 35.51 22.74
C ASP A 213 -6.21 34.29 23.66
N ARG A 214 -7.33 33.61 23.70
CA ARG A 214 -7.58 32.48 24.61
C ARG A 214 -7.70 31.16 23.91
N GLU A 215 -7.71 31.17 22.57
CA GLU A 215 -7.87 29.97 21.79
C GLU A 215 -6.51 29.39 21.45
N PHE A 216 -6.31 28.17 21.90
CA PHE A 216 -5.17 27.34 21.55
C PHE A 216 -5.60 26.39 20.43
N LYS A 217 -4.97 26.48 19.29
CA LYS A 217 -5.32 25.72 18.10
C LYS A 217 -4.17 24.80 17.70
N VAL A 218 -4.49 23.57 17.35
CA VAL A 218 -3.54 22.57 16.88
C VAL A 218 -3.86 22.26 15.42
N PHE A 219 -2.88 22.42 14.57
CA PHE A 219 -2.95 22.08 13.15
C PHE A 219 -1.99 20.96 12.84
N VAL A 220 -2.33 20.09 11.93
CA VAL A 220 -1.50 18.96 11.49
C VAL A 220 -1.06 19.19 10.06
N GLY A 221 0.26 19.21 9.84
CA GLY A 221 0.83 19.49 8.53
C GLY A 221 0.38 20.86 7.99
N SER A 222 -0.04 20.89 6.74
CA SER A 222 -0.52 22.11 6.04
C SER A 222 -2.03 22.33 6.11
N ALA A 223 -2.73 21.67 7.06
CA ALA A 223 -4.18 21.78 7.15
C ALA A 223 -4.61 23.21 7.46
N ALA A 224 -5.60 23.71 6.70
CA ALA A 224 -6.16 25.05 6.89
C ALA A 224 -7.09 25.15 8.12
N THR A 225 -7.68 24.03 8.53
CA THR A 225 -8.58 23.93 9.69
C THR A 225 -7.87 23.32 10.87
N PRO A 226 -8.09 23.83 12.11
CA PRO A 226 -7.49 23.24 13.29
C PRO A 226 -8.11 21.85 13.56
N ALA A 227 -7.25 20.89 13.82
CA ALA A 227 -7.66 19.55 14.22
C ALA A 227 -8.11 19.49 15.70
N TYR A 228 -7.67 20.45 16.50
CA TYR A 228 -8.08 20.62 17.90
C TYR A 228 -8.09 22.08 18.29
N THR A 229 -9.09 22.47 19.07
CA THR A 229 -9.20 23.84 19.63
C THR A 229 -9.51 23.74 21.13
N TRP A 230 -8.79 24.50 21.91
CA TRP A 230 -9.03 24.61 23.34
C TRP A 230 -9.03 26.08 23.76
N VAL A 231 -10.03 26.45 24.53
CA VAL A 231 -10.11 27.80 25.11
C VAL A 231 -9.45 27.77 26.49
N LEU A 232 -8.36 28.54 26.67
CA LEU A 232 -7.68 28.65 27.96
C LEU A 232 -8.59 29.32 28.99
N PRO A 233 -8.84 28.67 30.14
CA PRO A 233 -9.55 29.33 31.24
C PRO A 233 -8.77 30.56 31.74
N ARG A 234 -9.47 31.61 32.13
CA ARG A 234 -8.83 32.85 32.65
C ARG A 234 -7.90 32.58 33.83
N SER A 235 -8.28 31.66 34.70
CA SER A 235 -7.47 31.28 35.86
C SER A 235 -6.14 30.64 35.49
N VAL A 236 -6.13 29.79 34.43
CA VAL A 236 -4.91 29.16 33.92
C VAL A 236 -4.04 30.22 33.22
N GLN A 237 -4.63 31.07 32.41
CA GLN A 237 -3.94 32.16 31.72
C GLN A 237 -3.25 33.10 32.72
N SER A 238 -3.94 33.52 33.78
CA SER A 238 -3.37 34.38 34.83
C SER A 238 -2.18 33.73 35.52
N ARG A 239 -2.28 32.46 35.90
CA ARG A 239 -1.16 31.69 36.50
C ARG A 239 0.04 31.58 35.58
N LEU A 240 -0.19 31.31 34.29
CA LEU A 240 0.86 31.21 33.27
C LEU A 240 1.58 32.55 33.06
N LEU A 241 0.86 33.67 33.06
CA LEU A 241 1.44 35.01 32.99
C LEU A 241 2.33 35.31 34.19
N GLN A 242 1.83 35.04 35.40
CA GLN A 242 2.59 35.24 36.64
C GLN A 242 3.87 34.37 36.65
N ALA A 243 3.76 33.09 36.29
CA ALA A 243 4.91 32.21 36.21
C ALA A 243 5.96 32.72 35.19
N ARG A 244 5.51 33.21 34.03
CA ARG A 244 6.35 33.84 33.03
C ARG A 244 7.09 35.05 33.56
N GLU A 245 6.39 35.98 34.22
CA GLU A 245 6.99 37.15 34.80
C GLU A 245 8.05 36.82 35.86
N LEU A 246 7.78 35.84 36.71
CA LEU A 246 8.72 35.34 37.71
C LEU A 246 10.00 34.81 37.07
N ILE A 247 9.87 33.97 36.05
CA ILE A 247 11.03 33.40 35.34
C ILE A 247 11.80 34.52 34.59
N GLN A 248 11.10 35.45 33.94
CA GLN A 248 11.75 36.58 33.24
C GLN A 248 12.49 37.49 34.23
N SER A 249 11.92 37.77 35.39
CA SER A 249 12.56 38.57 36.41
C SER A 249 13.84 37.90 36.93
N TYR A 250 13.80 36.59 37.15
CA TYR A 250 14.96 35.82 37.55
C TYR A 250 16.04 35.83 36.46
N LEU A 251 15.68 35.62 35.21
CA LEU A 251 16.66 35.58 34.09
C LEU A 251 17.35 36.93 33.84
N LYS A 252 16.73 38.07 34.23
CA LYS A 252 17.36 39.41 34.16
C LYS A 252 18.43 39.60 35.21
N THR A 253 18.23 39.09 36.43
CA THR A 253 19.13 39.25 37.56
C THR A 253 19.28 37.93 38.31
N PRO A 254 20.04 36.96 37.70
CA PRO A 254 20.20 35.66 38.29
C PRO A 254 21.04 35.74 39.59
N SER A 255 20.48 35.22 40.67
CA SER A 255 21.16 35.06 41.94
C SER A 255 20.56 33.85 42.73
N PRO A 256 21.33 33.23 43.66
CA PRO A 256 20.85 32.09 44.41
C PRO A 256 19.55 32.39 45.17
N LYS A 257 19.46 33.54 45.81
CA LYS A 257 18.26 33.99 46.53
C LYS A 257 17.07 34.27 45.57
N ALA A 258 17.34 34.85 44.41
CA ALA A 258 16.30 35.08 43.41
C ALA A 258 15.77 33.76 42.85
N LEU A 259 16.66 32.78 42.61
CA LEU A 259 16.27 31.45 42.16
C LEU A 259 15.36 30.78 43.18
N TYR A 260 15.77 30.77 44.47
CA TYR A 260 15.00 30.20 45.57
C TYR A 260 13.57 30.80 45.64
N ASN A 261 13.49 32.12 45.61
CA ASN A 261 12.19 32.81 45.67
C ASN A 261 11.32 32.50 44.43
N THR A 262 11.94 32.35 43.29
CA THR A 262 11.21 32.01 42.04
C THR A 262 10.69 30.58 42.10
N VAL A 263 11.50 29.63 42.54
CA VAL A 263 11.12 28.22 42.71
C VAL A 263 9.91 28.10 43.63
N ILE A 264 9.95 28.72 44.85
CA ILE A 264 8.84 28.69 45.78
C ILE A 264 7.57 29.30 45.20
N LYS A 265 7.67 30.45 44.56
CA LYS A 265 6.49 31.10 43.96
C LYS A 265 5.91 30.29 42.79
N LEU A 266 6.73 29.58 42.03
CA LEU A 266 6.25 28.65 41.01
C LEU A 266 5.52 27.46 41.62
N GLU A 267 5.96 26.96 42.78
CA GLU A 267 5.25 25.91 43.53
C GLU A 267 3.91 26.40 44.08
N GLU A 268 3.85 27.61 44.64
CA GLU A 268 2.61 28.26 45.08
C GLU A 268 1.61 28.41 43.93
N LEU A 269 2.10 28.70 42.71
CA LEU A 269 1.29 28.76 41.50
C LEU A 269 0.94 27.36 40.98
N LYS A 270 1.37 26.29 41.64
CA LYS A 270 1.16 24.87 41.26
C LYS A 270 1.89 24.45 39.97
N PHE A 271 3.04 25.07 39.67
CA PHE A 271 3.92 24.69 38.58
C PHE A 271 5.13 23.89 39.08
N SER A 272 4.91 22.80 39.83
CA SER A 272 5.96 22.01 40.46
C SER A 272 6.99 21.44 39.52
N LYS A 273 6.59 20.96 38.36
CA LYS A 273 7.51 20.45 37.36
C LYS A 273 8.38 21.54 36.74
N LEU A 274 7.80 22.70 36.46
CA LEU A 274 8.50 23.87 35.95
C LEU A 274 9.50 24.41 36.98
N SER A 275 9.09 24.48 38.26
CA SER A 275 9.94 24.81 39.39
C SER A 275 11.15 23.90 39.46
N TYR A 276 10.95 22.59 39.48
CA TYR A 276 12.01 21.59 39.48
C TYR A 276 12.93 21.68 38.26
N MET A 277 12.39 21.84 37.04
CA MET A 277 13.19 22.00 35.85
C MET A 277 14.04 23.26 35.85
N LEU A 278 13.52 24.38 36.34
CA LEU A 278 14.26 25.62 36.52
C LEU A 278 15.41 25.44 37.50
N GLU A 279 15.12 24.90 38.68
CA GLU A 279 16.11 24.60 39.72
C GLU A 279 17.25 23.73 39.14
N GLN A 280 16.93 22.57 38.58
CA GLN A 280 17.91 21.63 38.05
C GLN A 280 18.74 22.24 36.90
N SER A 281 18.12 23.04 36.06
CA SER A 281 18.82 23.66 34.92
C SER A 281 19.80 24.74 35.41
N GLU A 282 19.44 25.52 36.40
CA GLU A 282 20.28 26.60 36.90
C GLU A 282 21.40 26.08 37.82
N LEU A 283 21.11 25.08 38.68
CA LEU A 283 22.15 24.44 39.48
C LEU A 283 23.22 23.73 38.65
N LYS A 284 22.87 23.23 37.48
CA LYS A 284 23.87 22.65 36.52
C LYS A 284 24.73 23.67 35.82
N LYS A 285 24.25 24.92 35.67
CA LYS A 285 25.00 25.99 34.98
C LYS A 285 25.98 26.70 35.87
N HIS A 286 25.70 26.71 37.16
CA HIS A 286 26.50 27.46 38.14
C HIS A 286 27.38 26.54 38.99
N ASP A 287 28.34 27.14 39.69
CA ASP A 287 29.32 26.45 40.53
C ASP A 287 28.71 25.92 41.86
N GLN A 288 29.49 25.14 42.62
CA GLN A 288 29.07 24.60 43.91
C GLN A 288 28.74 25.68 44.94
N LYS A 289 29.35 26.88 44.79
CA LYS A 289 29.07 27.99 45.73
C LYS A 289 27.66 28.50 45.53
N PHE A 290 27.23 28.67 44.28
CA PHE A 290 25.86 29.06 43.98
C PHE A 290 24.85 28.07 44.53
N ALA A 291 25.10 26.76 44.38
CA ALA A 291 24.23 25.72 44.92
C ALA A 291 24.15 25.75 46.46
N LYS A 292 25.28 25.95 47.17
CA LYS A 292 25.32 26.10 48.64
C LYS A 292 24.51 27.31 49.09
N GLU A 293 24.65 28.45 48.46
CA GLU A 293 23.92 29.67 48.76
C GLU A 293 22.40 29.52 48.47
N PHE A 294 22.02 28.79 47.41
CA PHE A 294 20.64 28.48 47.13
C PHE A 294 19.99 27.67 48.24
N TYR A 295 20.62 26.57 48.67
CA TYR A 295 20.11 25.76 49.80
C TYR A 295 20.15 26.48 51.13
N ALA A 296 21.14 27.35 51.36
CA ALA A 296 21.18 28.18 52.56
C ALA A 296 20.04 29.20 52.65
N ALA A 297 19.60 29.72 51.49
CA ALA A 297 18.45 30.62 51.42
C ALA A 297 17.13 29.94 51.90
N GLY A 298 17.05 28.60 51.74
CA GLY A 298 15.94 27.79 52.26
C GLY A 298 15.95 27.53 53.75
N ASN A 299 17.13 27.47 54.34
CA ASN A 299 17.29 27.13 55.76
C ASN A 299 17.11 28.34 56.71
N ASN A 300 16.99 29.53 56.18
CA ASN A 300 16.82 30.77 56.96
C ASN A 300 15.34 31.20 57.11
N LYS A 301 14.42 30.26 56.94
CA LYS A 301 13.01 30.38 57.33
C LYS A 301 12.75 29.48 58.52
#